data_d2dec365594623d554d55b2195c28f96
#
_entry.id   d2dec365594623d554d55b2195c28f96
#
_cell.length_a   1.000
_cell.length_b   1.000
_cell.length_c   1.000
_cell.angle_alpha   90.00
_cell.angle_beta   90.00
_cell.angle_gamma   90.00
#
_symmetry.space_group_name_H-M   'P 1'
#
loop_
_entity.id
_entity.type
_entity.pdbx_description
1 polymer ?
#
loop_
_entity_poly.entity_id
_entity_poly.type
_entity_poly.pdbx_seq_one_letter_code
_entity_poly.pdbx_strand_id
1 'polypeptide(L)'
;GVQIYREKMKIARSAYFPQVALVGNFIVTNPSLYNGFEKKFNWNWNVGVTLSVPIWNWRETTYKTRAAQAEYREYQEKLIDAREKIEMQVSQAVARVRESDKRFTMAERNIERAEENLRYANLGFQEGVITVSKVLEAQTAWMSARSERLDAKIDVQLSDVNLRRVLGVKL
;
A
#
# COMPACT_ATOMS: atom_id res chain seq x y z
N GLY A 1 -5.10 2.04 -12.46
CA GLY A 1 -5.02 0.58 -12.70
C GLY A 1 -6.12 0.10 -13.62
N VAL A 2 -7.36 -0.09 -13.12
CA VAL A 2 -8.47 -0.72 -13.88
C VAL A 2 -8.78 0.00 -15.21
N GLN A 3 -8.74 1.34 -15.25
CA GLN A 3 -8.98 2.11 -16.47
C GLN A 3 -7.99 1.77 -17.59
N ILE A 4 -6.72 1.54 -17.25
CA ILE A 4 -5.69 1.16 -18.25
C ILE A 4 -6.06 -0.16 -18.92
N TYR A 5 -6.52 -1.15 -18.16
CA TYR A 5 -6.91 -2.46 -18.70
C TYR A 5 -8.22 -2.39 -19.48
N ARG A 6 -9.12 -1.48 -19.15
CA ARG A 6 -10.29 -1.16 -19.96
C ARG A 6 -9.89 -0.61 -21.32
N GLU A 7 -8.92 0.30 -21.38
CA GLU A 7 -8.43 0.83 -22.65
C GLU A 7 -7.63 -0.22 -23.43
N LYS A 8 -6.83 -1.07 -22.77
CA LYS A 8 -6.18 -2.22 -23.45
C LYS A 8 -7.20 -3.16 -24.11
N MET A 9 -8.33 -3.42 -23.44
CA MET A 9 -9.40 -4.22 -24.04
C MET A 9 -10.00 -3.54 -25.28
N LYS A 10 -10.17 -2.22 -25.28
CA LYS A 10 -10.61 -1.47 -26.46
C LYS A 10 -9.60 -1.55 -27.58
N ILE A 11 -8.31 -1.40 -27.29
CA ILE A 11 -7.21 -1.56 -28.26
C ILE A 11 -7.22 -2.98 -28.86
N ALA A 12 -7.37 -4.02 -28.04
CA ALA A 12 -7.48 -5.39 -28.56
C ALA A 12 -8.69 -5.56 -29.51
N ARG A 13 -9.81 -4.88 -29.23
CA ARG A 13 -10.99 -4.85 -30.13
C ARG A 13 -10.77 -4.05 -31.40
N SER A 14 -9.94 -3.01 -31.38
CA SER A 14 -9.66 -2.20 -32.57
C SER A 14 -8.95 -3.00 -33.68
N ALA A 15 -8.31 -4.12 -33.33
CA ALA A 15 -7.71 -5.04 -34.32
C ALA A 15 -8.73 -5.72 -35.27
N TYR A 16 -10.02 -5.61 -35.01
CA TYR A 16 -11.07 -6.02 -35.97
C TYR A 16 -11.33 -4.99 -37.10
N PHE A 17 -10.87 -3.74 -36.91
CA PHE A 17 -11.12 -2.67 -37.86
C PHE A 17 -9.91 -2.43 -38.77
N PRO A 18 -10.13 -1.88 -39.98
CA PRO A 18 -9.04 -1.43 -40.85
C PRO A 18 -8.12 -0.44 -40.12
N GLN A 19 -6.82 -0.64 -40.28
CA GLN A 19 -5.81 0.25 -39.68
C GLN A 19 -5.19 1.11 -40.79
N VAL A 20 -5.14 2.42 -40.54
CA VAL A 20 -4.51 3.39 -41.43
C VAL A 20 -3.28 3.93 -40.74
N ALA A 21 -2.13 3.85 -41.38
CA ALA A 21 -0.88 4.41 -40.91
C ALA A 21 -0.28 5.37 -41.93
N LEU A 22 0.19 6.52 -41.44
CA LEU A 22 1.03 7.44 -42.23
C LEU A 22 2.48 7.09 -41.96
N VAL A 23 3.24 6.79 -42.98
CA VAL A 23 4.66 6.42 -42.91
C VAL A 23 5.47 7.46 -43.65
N GLY A 24 6.48 8.00 -43.02
CA GLY A 24 7.45 8.91 -43.59
C GLY A 24 8.87 8.43 -43.32
N ASN A 25 9.70 8.35 -44.37
CA ASN A 25 11.12 8.05 -44.22
C ASN A 25 11.95 9.21 -44.78
N PHE A 26 13.01 9.53 -44.06
CA PHE A 26 14.05 10.46 -44.52
C PHE A 26 15.41 9.74 -44.38
N ILE A 27 16.07 9.60 -45.51
CA ILE A 27 17.34 8.86 -45.58
C ILE A 27 18.42 9.78 -46.15
N VAL A 28 19.56 9.84 -45.49
CA VAL A 28 20.77 10.50 -45.95
C VAL A 28 21.84 9.44 -46.16
N THR A 29 22.38 9.35 -47.36
CA THR A 29 23.44 8.37 -47.69
C THR A 29 24.64 9.02 -48.31
N ASN A 30 25.83 8.47 -47.96
CA ASN A 30 27.09 8.78 -48.58
C ASN A 30 27.95 7.49 -48.67
N PRO A 31 28.25 6.93 -49.83
CA PRO A 31 27.95 7.40 -51.19
C PRO A 31 26.46 7.32 -51.52
N SER A 32 26.01 8.10 -52.52
CA SER A 32 24.65 8.08 -53.00
C SER A 32 24.31 6.74 -53.66
N LEU A 33 23.25 6.06 -53.16
CA LEU A 33 22.79 4.80 -53.74
C LEU A 33 21.96 5.00 -55.05
N TYR A 34 21.55 6.23 -55.33
CA TYR A 34 20.68 6.56 -56.47
C TYR A 34 21.38 7.16 -57.68
N ASN A 35 22.60 7.76 -57.48
CA ASN A 35 23.37 8.43 -58.51
C ASN A 35 24.77 7.78 -58.71
N GLY A 36 24.81 6.47 -58.92
CA GLY A 36 26.01 5.79 -59.42
C GLY A 36 27.23 5.83 -58.50
N PHE A 37 27.04 5.67 -57.21
CA PHE A 37 28.15 5.61 -56.20
C PHE A 37 29.00 6.89 -56.06
N GLU A 38 28.48 8.06 -56.45
CA GLU A 38 29.18 9.31 -56.13
C GLU A 38 29.35 9.53 -54.64
N LYS A 39 30.56 9.86 -54.22
CA LYS A 39 30.93 10.16 -52.80
C LYS A 39 30.42 11.55 -52.41
N LYS A 40 29.10 11.76 -52.45
CA LYS A 40 28.42 12.97 -52.00
C LYS A 40 27.26 12.58 -51.08
N PHE A 41 27.00 13.44 -50.08
CA PHE A 41 25.78 13.30 -49.32
C PHE A 41 24.55 13.57 -50.20
N ASN A 42 23.68 12.59 -50.28
CA ASN A 42 22.41 12.75 -50.93
C ASN A 42 21.29 12.41 -49.93
N TRP A 43 20.20 13.14 -49.99
CA TRP A 43 19.04 12.93 -49.16
C TRP A 43 17.86 12.51 -50.02
N ASN A 44 17.05 11.63 -49.45
CA ASN A 44 15.79 11.19 -50.04
C ASN A 44 14.72 11.14 -48.97
N TRP A 45 13.51 11.52 -49.34
CA TRP A 45 12.35 11.41 -48.46
C TRP A 45 11.20 10.78 -49.19
N ASN A 46 10.39 10.04 -48.47
CA ASN A 46 9.11 9.54 -48.96
C ASN A 46 8.06 9.65 -47.87
N VAL A 47 6.83 9.89 -48.26
CA VAL A 47 5.65 9.87 -47.42
C VAL A 47 4.62 8.96 -48.07
N GLY A 48 4.06 8.06 -47.33
CA GLY A 48 3.08 7.09 -47.80
C GLY A 48 1.96 6.87 -46.78
N VAL A 49 0.82 6.42 -47.27
CA VAL A 49 -0.30 5.98 -46.44
C VAL A 49 -0.43 4.48 -46.63
N THR A 50 -0.39 3.74 -45.50
CA THR A 50 -0.61 2.29 -45.50
C THR A 50 -1.98 2.00 -44.91
N LEU A 51 -2.82 1.26 -45.69
CA LEU A 51 -4.09 0.73 -45.20
C LEU A 51 -3.95 -0.78 -45.01
N SER A 52 -4.12 -1.26 -43.77
CA SER A 52 -4.12 -2.67 -43.46
C SER A 52 -5.52 -3.13 -43.09
N VAL A 53 -6.06 -4.07 -43.83
CA VAL A 53 -7.38 -4.65 -43.58
C VAL A 53 -7.23 -6.12 -43.23
N PRO A 54 -7.51 -6.55 -41.99
CA PRO A 54 -7.43 -7.95 -41.64
C PRO A 54 -8.60 -8.73 -42.23
N ILE A 55 -8.34 -9.59 -43.23
CA ILE A 55 -9.38 -10.41 -43.87
C ILE A 55 -9.56 -11.75 -43.13
N TRP A 56 -8.47 -12.36 -42.68
CA TRP A 56 -8.50 -13.66 -42.02
C TRP A 56 -7.38 -13.81 -40.99
N ASN A 57 -7.74 -14.02 -39.70
CA ASN A 57 -6.77 -14.08 -38.58
C ASN A 57 -6.90 -15.37 -37.75
N TRP A 58 -7.40 -16.48 -38.29
CA TRP A 58 -7.53 -17.77 -37.60
C TRP A 58 -8.06 -17.62 -36.13
N ARG A 59 -9.00 -16.71 -35.91
CA ARG A 59 -9.53 -16.33 -34.59
C ARG A 59 -8.51 -15.68 -33.62
N GLU A 60 -7.32 -15.35 -34.07
CA GLU A 60 -6.28 -14.73 -33.21
C GLU A 60 -6.82 -13.46 -32.47
N THR A 61 -7.45 -12.56 -33.20
CA THR A 61 -8.05 -11.35 -32.64
C THR A 61 -9.13 -11.66 -31.60
N THR A 62 -9.89 -12.75 -31.78
CA THR A 62 -10.91 -13.19 -30.83
C THR A 62 -10.26 -13.65 -29.51
N TYR A 63 -9.20 -14.45 -29.60
CA TYR A 63 -8.50 -14.91 -28.39
C TYR A 63 -7.75 -13.77 -27.70
N LYS A 64 -7.11 -12.86 -28.45
CA LYS A 64 -6.49 -11.65 -27.88
C LYS A 64 -7.49 -10.77 -27.15
N THR A 65 -8.68 -10.59 -27.73
CA THR A 65 -9.75 -9.81 -27.08
C THR A 65 -10.26 -10.49 -25.81
N ARG A 66 -10.43 -11.82 -25.83
CA ARG A 66 -10.83 -12.58 -24.66
C ARG A 66 -9.77 -12.54 -23.55
N ALA A 67 -8.50 -12.65 -23.91
CA ALA A 67 -7.39 -12.51 -22.99
C ALA A 67 -7.37 -11.11 -22.34
N ALA A 68 -7.47 -10.05 -23.13
CA ALA A 68 -7.55 -8.68 -22.60
C ALA A 68 -8.81 -8.45 -21.72
N GLN A 69 -9.92 -9.12 -22.03
CA GLN A 69 -11.13 -9.08 -21.21
C GLN A 69 -10.96 -9.82 -19.89
N ALA A 70 -10.24 -10.94 -19.88
CA ALA A 70 -9.91 -11.68 -18.67
C ALA A 70 -8.98 -10.88 -17.77
N GLU A 71 -7.94 -10.26 -18.33
CA GLU A 71 -7.05 -9.33 -17.61
C GLU A 71 -7.83 -8.16 -16.98
N TYR A 72 -8.76 -7.55 -17.73
CA TYR A 72 -9.58 -6.48 -17.18
C TYR A 72 -10.41 -6.93 -15.98
N ARG A 73 -11.03 -8.12 -16.03
CA ARG A 73 -11.77 -8.71 -14.91
C ARG A 73 -10.85 -8.97 -13.72
N GLU A 74 -9.69 -9.57 -13.96
CA GLU A 74 -8.68 -9.80 -12.91
C GLU A 74 -8.34 -8.51 -12.15
N TYR A 75 -8.14 -7.40 -12.85
CA TYR A 75 -7.84 -6.11 -12.21
C TYR A 75 -9.05 -5.47 -11.53
N GLN A 76 -10.27 -5.79 -11.94
CA GLN A 76 -11.48 -5.42 -11.19
C GLN A 76 -11.53 -6.16 -9.85
N GLU A 77 -11.31 -7.47 -9.85
CA GLU A 77 -11.28 -8.27 -8.62
C GLU A 77 -10.13 -7.83 -7.69
N LYS A 78 -8.95 -7.56 -8.23
CA LYS A 78 -7.84 -6.99 -7.45
C LYS A 78 -8.19 -5.64 -6.79
N LEU A 79 -9.00 -4.81 -7.42
CA LEU A 79 -9.47 -3.56 -6.83
C LEU A 79 -10.43 -3.81 -5.67
N ILE A 80 -11.33 -4.79 -5.81
CA ILE A 80 -12.26 -5.19 -4.74
C ILE A 80 -11.48 -5.75 -3.55
N ASP A 81 -10.57 -6.70 -3.79
CA ASP A 81 -9.68 -7.27 -2.77
C ASP A 81 -8.85 -6.19 -2.04
N ALA A 82 -8.32 -5.22 -2.78
CA ALA A 82 -7.59 -4.11 -2.17
C ALA A 82 -8.47 -3.24 -1.26
N ARG A 83 -9.73 -2.99 -1.64
CA ARG A 83 -10.69 -2.25 -0.81
C ARG A 83 -11.04 -3.01 0.46
N GLU A 84 -11.36 -4.29 0.34
CA GLU A 84 -11.68 -5.16 1.49
C GLU A 84 -10.50 -5.24 2.47
N LYS A 85 -9.27 -5.33 1.97
CA LYS A 85 -8.05 -5.29 2.81
C LYS A 85 -7.91 -3.97 3.55
N ILE A 86 -8.20 -2.84 2.90
CA ILE A 86 -8.15 -1.53 3.56
C ILE A 86 -9.24 -1.44 4.65
N GLU A 87 -10.46 -1.86 4.37
CA GLU A 87 -11.55 -1.87 5.35
C GLU A 87 -11.22 -2.73 6.56
N MET A 88 -10.64 -3.91 6.33
CA MET A 88 -10.16 -4.77 7.41
C MET A 88 -9.07 -4.08 8.23
N GLN A 89 -8.08 -3.45 7.60
CA GLN A 89 -7.01 -2.73 8.29
C GLN A 89 -7.55 -1.56 9.13
N VAL A 90 -8.51 -0.81 8.61
CA VAL A 90 -9.17 0.27 9.36
C VAL A 90 -9.91 -0.28 10.57
N SER A 91 -10.69 -1.34 10.40
CA SER A 91 -11.41 -2.00 11.49
C SER A 91 -10.47 -2.50 12.58
N GLN A 92 -9.36 -3.14 12.21
CA GLN A 92 -8.33 -3.59 13.14
C GLN A 92 -7.66 -2.42 13.87
N ALA A 93 -7.34 -1.33 13.16
CA ALA A 93 -6.73 -0.15 13.77
C ALA A 93 -7.66 0.52 14.79
N VAL A 94 -8.97 0.63 14.49
CA VAL A 94 -9.98 1.15 15.43
C VAL A 94 -10.12 0.25 16.65
N ALA A 95 -10.15 -1.06 16.46
CA ALA A 95 -10.22 -2.01 17.58
C ALA A 95 -8.99 -1.88 18.49
N ARG A 96 -7.80 -1.71 17.90
CA ARG A 96 -6.54 -1.56 18.63
C ARG A 96 -6.47 -0.26 19.45
N VAL A 97 -7.01 0.86 18.93
CA VAL A 97 -7.13 2.11 19.69
C VAL A 97 -8.01 1.91 20.91
N ARG A 98 -9.17 1.26 20.75
CA ARG A 98 -10.08 0.99 21.87
C ARG A 98 -9.46 0.06 22.93
N GLU A 99 -8.67 -0.92 22.48
CA GLU A 99 -7.97 -1.84 23.38
C GLU A 99 -6.87 -1.11 24.17
N SER A 100 -6.04 -0.30 23.50
CA SER A 100 -4.99 0.46 24.15
C SER A 100 -5.54 1.47 25.17
N ASP A 101 -6.64 2.15 24.90
CA ASP A 101 -7.32 3.04 25.85
C ASP A 101 -7.79 2.29 27.10
N LYS A 102 -8.39 1.12 26.93
CA LYS A 102 -8.81 0.28 28.05
C LYS A 102 -7.61 -0.17 28.88
N ARG A 103 -6.54 -0.63 28.23
CA ARG A 103 -5.29 -1.03 28.90
C ARG A 103 -4.69 0.14 29.70
N PHE A 104 -4.67 1.33 29.13
CA PHE A 104 -4.17 2.53 29.80
C PHE A 104 -5.01 2.86 31.04
N THR A 105 -6.34 2.85 30.94
CA THR A 105 -7.24 3.06 32.10
C THR A 105 -7.03 2.01 33.19
N MET A 106 -6.78 0.76 32.81
CA MET A 106 -6.51 -0.31 33.77
C MET A 106 -5.14 -0.11 34.45
N ALA A 107 -4.12 0.27 33.68
CA ALA A 107 -2.79 0.55 34.21
C ALA A 107 -2.78 1.78 35.15
N GLU A 108 -3.57 2.81 34.89
CA GLU A 108 -3.76 3.95 35.81
C GLU A 108 -4.35 3.51 37.14
N ARG A 109 -5.40 2.70 37.12
CA ARG A 109 -5.97 2.16 38.37
C ARG A 109 -5.01 1.23 39.09
N ASN A 110 -4.19 0.50 38.35
CA ASN A 110 -3.22 -0.43 38.93
C ASN A 110 -2.09 0.32 39.67
N ILE A 111 -1.59 1.41 39.07
CA ILE A 111 -0.54 2.22 39.73
C ILE A 111 -1.08 2.90 40.99
N GLU A 112 -2.32 3.44 40.97
CA GLU A 112 -2.94 4.03 42.16
C GLU A 112 -3.01 3.02 43.32
N ARG A 113 -3.43 1.79 43.06
CA ARG A 113 -3.47 0.72 44.06
C ARG A 113 -2.07 0.32 44.55
N ALA A 114 -1.10 0.26 43.65
CA ALA A 114 0.28 -0.05 43.98
C ALA A 114 0.91 1.04 44.85
N GLU A 115 0.62 2.32 44.61
CA GLU A 115 1.06 3.46 45.40
C GLU A 115 0.45 3.42 46.80
N GLU A 116 -0.85 3.15 46.91
CA GLU A 116 -1.48 2.98 48.23
C GLU A 116 -0.91 1.80 49.00
N ASN A 117 -0.71 0.67 48.34
CA ASN A 117 -0.14 -0.52 48.98
C ASN A 117 1.30 -0.25 49.48
N LEU A 118 2.13 0.44 48.71
CA LEU A 118 3.47 0.84 49.11
C LEU A 118 3.41 1.80 50.29
N ARG A 119 2.47 2.76 50.28
CA ARG A 119 2.27 3.69 51.40
C ARG A 119 1.90 2.94 52.68
N TYR A 120 0.97 1.99 52.66
CA TYR A 120 0.59 1.17 53.79
C TYR A 120 1.73 0.25 54.27
N ALA A 121 2.48 -0.32 53.33
CA ALA A 121 3.63 -1.15 53.70
C ALA A 121 4.72 -0.33 54.42
N ASN A 122 5.00 0.90 53.99
CA ASN A 122 5.94 1.80 54.64
C ASN A 122 5.46 2.22 56.03
N LEU A 123 4.19 2.57 56.21
CA LEU A 123 3.61 2.91 57.51
C LEU A 123 3.67 1.71 58.46
N GLY A 124 3.25 0.52 58.01
CA GLY A 124 3.30 -0.68 58.83
C GLY A 124 4.73 -1.12 59.20
N PHE A 125 5.73 -0.80 58.40
CA PHE A 125 7.12 -1.00 58.70
C PHE A 125 7.60 -0.01 59.80
N GLN A 126 7.20 1.25 59.72
CA GLN A 126 7.53 2.26 60.73
C GLN A 126 6.92 1.89 62.10
N GLU A 127 5.73 1.31 62.13
CA GLU A 127 5.05 0.84 63.32
C GLU A 127 5.55 -0.56 63.79
N GLY A 128 6.52 -1.16 63.07
CA GLY A 128 7.09 -2.45 63.41
C GLY A 128 6.20 -3.67 63.16
N VAL A 129 5.09 -3.49 62.43
CA VAL A 129 4.09 -4.55 62.13
C VAL A 129 4.41 -5.32 60.87
N ILE A 130 5.14 -4.70 59.92
CA ILE A 130 5.48 -5.26 58.62
C ILE A 130 6.99 -5.40 58.47
N THR A 131 7.44 -6.49 57.85
CA THR A 131 8.87 -6.77 57.61
C THR A 131 9.41 -5.98 56.41
N VAL A 132 10.71 -5.71 56.36
CA VAL A 132 11.42 -5.08 55.23
C VAL A 132 11.14 -5.82 53.88
N SER A 133 11.07 -7.15 53.93
CA SER A 133 10.76 -7.96 52.75
C SER A 133 9.42 -7.58 52.12
N LYS A 134 8.41 -7.32 52.95
CA LYS A 134 7.09 -6.88 52.45
C LYS A 134 7.09 -5.47 51.88
N VAL A 135 7.90 -4.58 52.39
CA VAL A 135 8.10 -3.25 51.82
C VAL A 135 8.79 -3.35 50.44
N LEU A 136 9.83 -4.21 50.34
CA LEU A 136 10.50 -4.43 49.05
C LEU A 136 9.59 -5.07 48.00
N GLU A 137 8.72 -6.02 48.41
CA GLU A 137 7.69 -6.59 47.51
C GLU A 137 6.74 -5.49 47.00
N ALA A 138 6.23 -4.63 47.91
CA ALA A 138 5.34 -3.53 47.52
C ALA A 138 6.04 -2.49 46.61
N GLN A 139 7.32 -2.20 46.90
CA GLN A 139 8.12 -1.30 46.05
C GLN A 139 8.34 -1.88 44.64
N THR A 140 8.63 -3.19 44.56
CA THR A 140 8.79 -3.88 43.28
C THR A 140 7.47 -3.86 42.49
N ALA A 141 6.34 -4.12 43.14
CA ALA A 141 5.01 -4.07 42.55
C ALA A 141 4.67 -2.65 42.02
N TRP A 142 5.00 -1.62 42.80
CA TRP A 142 4.82 -0.23 42.37
C TRP A 142 5.69 0.12 41.16
N MET A 143 6.96 -0.26 41.14
CA MET A 143 7.83 -0.03 40.00
C MET A 143 7.32 -0.72 38.73
N SER A 144 6.84 -1.98 38.87
CA SER A 144 6.24 -2.73 37.79
C SER A 144 4.97 -2.03 37.25
N ALA A 145 4.07 -1.61 38.14
CA ALA A 145 2.86 -0.89 37.75
C ALA A 145 3.16 0.46 37.05
N ARG A 146 4.22 1.15 37.53
CA ARG A 146 4.68 2.40 36.89
C ARG A 146 5.19 2.18 35.48
N SER A 147 5.97 1.12 35.26
CA SER A 147 6.46 0.73 33.94
C SER A 147 5.29 0.36 33.01
N GLU A 148 4.34 -0.47 33.49
CA GLU A 148 3.16 -0.88 32.72
C GLU A 148 2.29 0.32 32.31
N ARG A 149 2.12 1.31 33.21
CA ARG A 149 1.39 2.55 32.85
C ARG A 149 2.11 3.33 31.74
N LEU A 150 3.45 3.41 31.78
CA LEU A 150 4.24 4.09 30.77
C LEU A 150 4.11 3.38 29.43
N ASP A 151 4.24 2.06 29.41
CA ASP A 151 4.09 1.24 28.20
C ASP A 151 2.69 1.39 27.61
N ALA A 152 1.65 1.32 28.46
CA ALA A 152 0.27 1.52 28.00
C ALA A 152 0.04 2.93 27.41
N LYS A 153 0.66 3.97 27.96
CA LYS A 153 0.59 5.33 27.42
C LYS A 153 1.25 5.43 26.05
N ILE A 154 2.39 4.76 25.86
CA ILE A 154 3.08 4.69 24.55
C ILE A 154 2.21 3.94 23.54
N ASP A 155 1.59 2.81 23.97
CA ASP A 155 0.70 2.01 23.11
C ASP A 155 -0.50 2.82 22.59
N VAL A 156 -1.10 3.69 23.41
CA VAL A 156 -2.18 4.61 23.01
C VAL A 156 -1.70 5.54 21.90
N GLN A 157 -0.54 6.16 22.06
CA GLN A 157 0.01 7.07 21.07
C GLN A 157 0.35 6.35 19.75
N LEU A 158 0.95 5.16 19.83
CA LEU A 158 1.29 4.35 18.66
C LEU A 158 0.04 3.87 17.92
N SER A 159 -1.00 3.48 18.65
CA SER A 159 -2.26 3.04 18.03
C SER A 159 -2.98 4.19 17.31
N ASP A 160 -2.97 5.40 17.87
CA ASP A 160 -3.55 6.60 17.22
C ASP A 160 -2.78 6.97 15.94
N VAL A 161 -1.44 7.00 16.01
CA VAL A 161 -0.60 7.25 14.81
C VAL A 161 -0.84 6.20 13.73
N ASN A 162 -0.96 4.92 14.12
CA ASN A 162 -1.24 3.85 13.17
C ASN A 162 -2.63 4.01 12.53
N LEU A 163 -3.65 4.39 13.31
CA LEU A 163 -4.98 4.65 12.78
C LEU A 163 -4.96 5.79 11.74
N ARG A 164 -4.29 6.91 12.05
CA ARG A 164 -4.13 8.03 11.12
C ARG A 164 -3.42 7.61 9.84
N ARG A 165 -2.37 6.78 9.95
CA ARG A 165 -1.66 6.24 8.79
C ARG A 165 -2.56 5.40 7.90
N VAL A 166 -3.37 4.52 8.49
CA VAL A 166 -4.30 3.65 7.73
C VAL A 166 -5.41 4.46 7.07
N LEU A 167 -5.87 5.55 7.72
CA LEU A 167 -6.85 6.48 7.16
C LEU A 167 -6.25 7.39 6.06
N GLY A 168 -4.93 7.37 5.86
CA GLY A 168 -4.26 8.22 4.86
C GLY A 168 -4.20 9.70 5.25
N VAL A 169 -4.41 10.03 6.53
CA VAL A 169 -4.26 11.39 7.04
C VAL A 169 -2.76 11.70 7.16
N LYS A 170 -2.29 12.75 6.50
CA LYS A 170 -0.90 13.22 6.66
C LYS A 170 -0.69 13.68 8.11
N LEU A 171 0.37 13.15 8.72
CA LEU A 171 0.91 13.59 10.01
C LEU A 171 1.52 14.98 9.89
#